data_5be6d2416fe7006ac1bf6b94a8195aad
#
_entry.id   5be6d2416fe7006ac1bf6b94a8195aad
#
_cell.length_a   1.000
_cell.length_b   1.000
_cell.length_c   1.000
_cell.angle_alpha   90.00
_cell.angle_beta   90.00
_cell.angle_gamma   90.00
#
_symmetry.space_group_name_H-M   'P 1'
#
loop_
_entity.id
_entity.type
_entity.pdbx_description
1 polymer ?
#
loop_
_entity_poly.entity_id
_entity_poly.type
_entity_poly.pdbx_seq_one_letter_code
_entity_poly.pdbx_strand_id
1 'polypeptide(L)'
;MRKAEVFINGIKAAELIEHDRKSYELKYEKDYQGSAISLTLPVKKKPYIFNQFPCFFEGVLPEGMMLESLLRTKKIDKADYFSQLMAVGMDLVGHVTVEEIK
;
A
#
# COMPACT_ATOMS: atom_id res chain seq x y z
N MET A 1 13.27 -5.02 5.80
CA MET A 1 12.15 -5.35 4.90
C MET A 1 10.84 -5.22 5.65
N ARG A 2 9.90 -4.46 5.09
CA ARG A 2 8.57 -4.29 5.67
C ARG A 2 7.54 -4.84 4.69
N LYS A 3 6.47 -5.44 5.20
CA LYS A 3 5.43 -6.04 4.38
C LYS A 3 4.05 -5.60 4.85
N ALA A 4 3.13 -5.51 3.90
CA ALA A 4 1.72 -5.24 4.18
C ALA A 4 0.83 -6.15 3.35
N GLU A 5 -0.33 -6.49 3.91
CA GLU A 5 -1.35 -7.23 3.18
C GLU A 5 -2.32 -6.23 2.56
N VAL A 6 -2.66 -6.45 1.30
CA VAL A 6 -3.62 -5.61 0.58
C VAL A 6 -4.91 -6.39 0.41
N PHE A 7 -6.03 -5.81 0.85
CA PHE A 7 -7.35 -6.44 0.78
C PHE A 7 -8.24 -5.68 -0.20
N ILE A 8 -9.06 -6.41 -0.94
CA ILE A 8 -10.10 -5.84 -1.78
C ILE A 8 -11.43 -6.39 -1.30
N ASN A 9 -12.31 -5.52 -0.84
CA ASN A 9 -13.61 -5.91 -0.24
C ASN A 9 -13.45 -6.94 0.88
N GLY A 10 -12.39 -6.79 1.68
CA GLY A 10 -12.11 -7.68 2.80
C GLY A 10 -11.44 -8.99 2.45
N ILE A 11 -11.15 -9.23 1.18
CA ILE A 11 -10.49 -10.44 0.72
C ILE A 11 -9.02 -10.14 0.43
N LYS A 12 -8.11 -10.93 1.01
CA LYS A 12 -6.68 -10.72 0.78
C LYS A 12 -6.35 -10.93 -0.71
N ALA A 13 -5.85 -9.88 -1.35
CA ALA A 13 -5.57 -9.88 -2.78
C ALA A 13 -4.08 -9.92 -3.09
N ALA A 14 -3.26 -9.26 -2.28
CA ALA A 14 -1.84 -9.08 -2.60
C ALA A 14 -1.03 -8.75 -1.36
N GLU A 15 0.29 -8.72 -1.54
CA GLU A 15 1.23 -8.22 -0.54
C GLU A 15 2.04 -7.10 -1.15
N LEU A 16 2.22 -6.03 -0.39
CA LEU A 16 3.12 -4.93 -0.73
C LEU A 16 4.36 -5.08 0.13
N ILE A 17 5.51 -5.17 -0.51
CA ILE A 17 6.78 -5.42 0.16
C ILE A 17 7.73 -4.25 -0.09
N GLU A 18 8.27 -3.69 0.98
CA GLU A 18 9.33 -2.68 0.90
C GLU A 18 10.64 -3.37 1.20
N HIS A 19 11.49 -3.53 0.18
CA HIS A 19 12.83 -4.09 0.38
C HIS A 19 13.77 -3.01 0.94
N ASP A 20 13.66 -1.79 0.40
CA ASP A 20 14.27 -0.58 0.92
C ASP A 20 13.51 0.62 0.35
N ARG A 21 13.97 1.84 0.61
CA ARG A 21 13.24 3.04 0.17
C ARG A 21 13.21 3.24 -1.35
N LYS A 22 14.00 2.47 -2.10
CA LYS A 22 14.06 2.55 -3.55
C LYS A 22 13.66 1.25 -4.23
N SER A 23 13.10 0.30 -3.47
CA SER A 23 12.74 -1.01 -4.02
C SER A 23 11.49 -1.54 -3.36
N TYR A 24 10.43 -1.63 -4.14
CA TYR A 24 9.12 -2.12 -3.68
C TYR A 24 8.63 -3.21 -4.61
N GLU A 25 7.82 -4.09 -4.06
CA GLU A 25 7.25 -5.20 -4.81
C GLU A 25 5.78 -5.34 -4.45
N LEU A 26 4.92 -5.50 -5.46
CA LEU A 26 3.51 -5.83 -5.26
C LEU A 26 3.26 -7.19 -5.87
N LYS A 27 2.84 -8.14 -5.05
CA LYS A 27 2.65 -9.52 -5.47
C LYS A 27 1.24 -9.96 -5.15
N TYR A 28 0.44 -10.27 -6.17
CA TYR A 28 -0.90 -10.82 -5.98
C TYR A 28 -0.82 -12.21 -5.39
N GLU A 29 -1.83 -12.56 -4.58
CA GLU A 29 -1.96 -13.91 -4.05
C GLU A 29 -2.12 -14.91 -5.19
N LYS A 30 -1.54 -16.10 -5.01
CA LYS A 30 -1.47 -17.12 -6.05
C LYS A 30 -2.85 -17.50 -6.59
N ASP A 31 -3.83 -17.59 -5.71
CA ASP A 31 -5.17 -18.05 -6.07
C ASP A 31 -6.19 -16.92 -6.14
N TYR A 32 -5.74 -15.67 -6.11
CA TYR A 32 -6.66 -14.53 -6.14
C TYR A 32 -7.29 -14.40 -7.53
N GLN A 33 -8.61 -14.37 -7.60
CA GLN A 33 -9.37 -14.26 -8.84
C GLN A 33 -10.36 -13.09 -8.84
N GLY A 34 -10.22 -12.18 -7.91
CA GLY A 34 -11.10 -11.02 -7.82
C GLY A 34 -10.66 -9.85 -8.68
N SER A 35 -11.19 -8.68 -8.34
CA SER A 35 -10.87 -7.44 -9.05
C SER A 35 -9.41 -7.04 -8.84
N ALA A 36 -8.84 -6.34 -9.80
CA ALA A 36 -7.51 -5.77 -9.68
C ALA A 36 -7.53 -4.61 -8.68
N ILE A 37 -6.38 -4.33 -8.06
CA ILE A 37 -6.22 -3.18 -7.17
C ILE A 37 -6.51 -1.89 -7.93
N SER A 38 -6.05 -1.81 -9.18
CA SER A 38 -6.24 -0.64 -10.03
C SER A 38 -6.16 -1.07 -11.50
N LEU A 39 -6.64 -0.20 -12.40
CA LEU A 39 -6.55 -0.45 -13.84
C LEU A 39 -5.11 -0.58 -14.32
N THR A 40 -4.17 0.08 -13.65
CA THR A 40 -2.75 0.03 -14.00
C THR A 40 -2.02 -1.14 -13.34
N LEU A 41 -2.70 -1.89 -12.49
CA LEU A 41 -2.12 -3.03 -11.74
C LEU A 41 -3.00 -4.26 -11.90
N PRO A 42 -3.20 -4.76 -13.14
CA PRO A 42 -4.01 -5.96 -13.35
C PRO A 42 -3.44 -7.18 -12.61
N VAL A 43 -4.33 -8.11 -12.26
CA VAL A 43 -3.93 -9.34 -11.58
C VAL A 43 -3.02 -10.16 -12.50
N LYS A 44 -1.84 -10.53 -12.01
CA LYS A 44 -0.93 -11.40 -12.75
C LYS A 44 -0.07 -12.21 -11.78
N LYS A 45 0.54 -13.29 -12.28
CA LYS A 45 1.34 -14.19 -11.46
C LYS A 45 2.70 -13.60 -11.07
N LYS A 46 3.32 -12.83 -11.97
CA LYS A 46 4.61 -12.21 -11.69
C LYS A 46 4.44 -10.98 -10.82
N PRO A 47 5.33 -10.74 -9.86
CA PRO A 47 5.23 -9.54 -9.04
C PRO A 47 5.54 -8.29 -9.85
N TYR A 48 4.96 -7.17 -9.42
CA TYR A 48 5.32 -5.85 -9.92
C TYR A 48 6.50 -5.34 -9.11
N ILE A 49 7.51 -4.84 -9.80
CA ILE A 49 8.72 -4.30 -9.17
C ILE A 49 8.77 -2.80 -9.42
N PHE A 50 9.00 -2.04 -8.36
CA PHE A 50 9.05 -0.57 -8.43
C PHE A 50 10.34 -0.08 -7.82
N ASN A 51 10.93 0.95 -8.42
CA ASN A 51 12.13 1.59 -7.89
C ASN A 51 11.80 2.85 -7.06
N GLN A 52 10.52 3.02 -6.74
CA GLN A 52 10.02 4.06 -5.85
C GLN A 52 8.69 3.59 -5.28
N PHE A 53 8.14 4.32 -4.31
CA PHE A 53 6.85 3.95 -3.72
C PHE A 53 5.78 3.94 -4.82
N PRO A 54 4.95 2.87 -4.91
CA PRO A 54 3.99 2.74 -6.01
C PRO A 54 2.99 3.89 -6.06
N CYS A 55 2.80 4.46 -7.24
CA CYS A 55 1.93 5.63 -7.44
C CYS A 55 0.51 5.41 -6.96
N PHE A 56 -0.04 4.21 -7.13
CA PHE A 56 -1.41 3.93 -6.67
C PHE A 56 -1.54 4.18 -5.17
N PHE A 57 -0.60 3.65 -4.38
CA PHE A 57 -0.65 3.79 -2.92
C PHE A 57 -0.31 5.20 -2.46
N GLU A 58 0.59 5.88 -3.18
CA GLU A 58 0.88 7.28 -2.88
C GLU A 58 -0.38 8.13 -3.08
N GLY A 59 -1.16 7.82 -4.12
CA GLY A 59 -2.38 8.55 -4.43
C GLY A 59 -3.51 8.43 -3.42
N VAL A 60 -3.47 7.41 -2.55
CA VAL A 60 -4.49 7.22 -1.50
C VAL A 60 -4.06 7.77 -0.13
N LEU A 61 -2.84 8.28 -0.02
CA LEU A 61 -2.36 8.88 1.22
C LEU A 61 -2.99 10.25 1.43
N PRO A 62 -3.16 10.69 2.70
CA PRO A 62 -3.69 12.02 2.97
C PRO A 62 -2.75 13.11 2.47
N GLU A 63 -3.32 14.29 2.19
CA GLU A 63 -2.58 15.44 1.70
C GLU A 63 -2.87 16.67 2.55
N GLY A 64 -2.02 17.70 2.41
CA GLY A 64 -2.22 18.98 3.05
C GLY A 64 -2.24 18.91 4.56
N MET A 65 -3.23 19.57 5.16
CA MET A 65 -3.34 19.63 6.62
C MET A 65 -3.58 18.26 7.24
N MET A 66 -4.28 17.37 6.55
CA MET A 66 -4.50 16.01 7.04
C MET A 66 -3.20 15.22 7.11
N LEU A 67 -2.34 15.39 6.12
CA LEU A 67 -1.03 14.77 6.12
C LEU A 67 -0.17 15.33 7.26
N GLU A 68 -0.13 16.64 7.42
CA GLU A 68 0.64 17.27 8.48
C GLU A 68 0.20 16.78 9.87
N SER A 69 -1.11 16.68 10.07
CA SER A 69 -1.67 16.19 11.33
C SER A 69 -1.24 14.73 11.58
N LEU A 70 -1.30 13.88 10.55
CA LEU A 70 -0.89 12.49 10.65
C LEU A 70 0.59 12.38 11.03
N LEU A 71 1.45 13.10 10.34
CA LEU A 71 2.90 13.06 10.58
C LEU A 71 3.23 13.48 12.01
N ARG A 72 2.56 14.52 12.51
CA ARG A 72 2.77 15.04 13.86
C ARG A 72 2.25 14.06 14.91
N THR A 73 1.04 13.56 14.72
CA THR A 73 0.38 12.68 15.69
C THR A 73 1.07 11.34 15.81
N LYS A 74 1.48 10.77 14.70
CA LYS A 74 2.13 9.44 14.66
C LYS A 74 3.65 9.50 14.65
N LYS A 75 4.22 10.71 14.61
CA LYS A 75 5.68 10.93 14.55
C LYS A 75 6.33 10.20 13.38
N ILE A 76 5.72 10.35 12.20
CA ILE A 76 6.19 9.71 10.97
C ILE A 76 6.98 10.70 10.14
N ASP A 77 8.09 10.26 9.54
CA ASP A 77 8.87 11.05 8.61
C ASP A 77 8.06 11.34 7.34
N LYS A 78 8.13 12.56 6.83
CA LYS A 78 7.42 12.99 5.62
C LYS A 78 7.77 12.14 4.40
N ALA A 79 8.99 11.61 4.34
CA ALA A 79 9.44 10.77 3.22
C ALA A 79 9.14 9.29 3.42
N ASP A 80 8.64 8.89 4.58
CA ASP A 80 8.35 7.49 4.89
C ASP A 80 6.91 7.15 4.49
N TYR A 81 6.68 7.01 3.20
CA TYR A 81 5.35 6.71 2.66
C TYR A 81 4.79 5.38 3.15
N PHE A 82 5.63 4.38 3.34
CA PHE A 82 5.17 3.08 3.81
C PHE A 82 4.56 3.18 5.21
N SER A 83 5.20 3.90 6.13
CA SER A 83 4.64 4.12 7.46
C SER A 83 3.36 4.92 7.41
N GLN A 84 3.27 5.93 6.52
CA GLN A 84 2.05 6.69 6.33
C GLN A 84 0.90 5.78 5.87
N LEU A 85 1.18 4.89 4.91
CA LEU A 85 0.18 3.94 4.43
C LEU A 85 -0.25 2.99 5.55
N MET A 86 0.67 2.49 6.35
CA MET A 86 0.33 1.60 7.48
C MET A 86 -0.57 2.31 8.50
N ALA A 87 -0.34 3.60 8.73
CA ALA A 87 -1.13 4.37 9.69
C ALA A 87 -2.58 4.57 9.23
N VAL A 88 -2.84 4.65 7.93
CA VAL A 88 -4.18 4.93 7.39
C VAL A 88 -4.79 3.77 6.61
N GLY A 89 -4.07 2.66 6.48
CA GLY A 89 -4.43 1.59 5.54
C GLY A 89 -5.81 1.00 5.72
N MET A 90 -6.32 0.93 6.95
CA MET A 90 -7.66 0.40 7.22
C MET A 90 -8.77 1.44 7.04
N ASP A 91 -8.39 2.71 6.90
CA ASP A 91 -9.34 3.83 6.79
C ASP A 91 -9.36 4.44 5.39
N LEU A 92 -8.81 3.75 4.40
CA LEU A 92 -8.78 4.25 3.03
C LEU A 92 -10.19 4.33 2.44
N VAL A 93 -10.40 5.35 1.60
CA VAL A 93 -11.65 5.50 0.88
C VAL A 93 -11.69 4.49 -0.28
N GLY A 94 -12.82 3.79 -0.43
CA GLY A 94 -12.99 2.80 -1.47
C GLY A 94 -12.96 1.38 -0.94
N HIS A 95 -12.70 0.42 -1.82
CA HIS A 95 -12.78 -1.00 -1.48
C HIS A 95 -11.43 -1.63 -1.19
N VAL A 96 -10.35 -0.88 -1.31
CA VAL A 96 -8.98 -1.36 -1.03
C VAL A 96 -8.57 -0.94 0.37
N THR A 97 -8.09 -1.89 1.17
CA THR A 97 -7.52 -1.61 2.49
C THR A 97 -6.15 -2.27 2.59
N VAL A 98 -5.31 -1.78 3.50
CA VAL A 98 -3.94 -2.25 3.68
C VAL A 98 -3.68 -2.45 5.17
N GLU A 99 -3.03 -3.56 5.52
CA GLU A 99 -2.71 -3.89 6.90
C GLU A 99 -1.27 -4.36 7.00
N GLU A 100 -0.53 -3.82 7.97
CA GLU A 100 0.87 -4.20 8.16
C GLU A 100 0.99 -5.65 8.62
N ILE A 101 1.95 -6.39 8.05
CA ILE A 101 2.30 -7.73 8.50
C ILE A 101 3.40 -7.60 9.57
N LYS A 102 3.10 -8.10 10.74
CA LYS A 102 4.06 -8.06 11.85
C LYS A 102 4.78 -9.39 12.04
#